data_616a941b5f5b8447c71d660d49b8a474
#
_entry.id   616a941b5f5b8447c71d660d49b8a474
#
_cell.length_a   1.000
_cell.length_b   1.000
_cell.length_c   1.000
_cell.angle_alpha   90.00
_cell.angle_beta   90.00
_cell.angle_gamma   90.00
#
_symmetry.space_group_name_H-M   'P 1'
#
loop_
_entity.id
_entity.type
_entity.pdbx_description
1 polymer ?
#
loop_
_entity_poly.entity_id
_entity_poly.type
_entity_poly.pdbx_seq_one_letter_code
_entity_poly.pdbx_strand_id
1 'polypeptide(L)'
;DDKIGTNNKKITKKEFDYIIISPGIDINQCNLSKFLKKNLRKIYTDLDVFYNHYEKNNKITITGTNGKSTTAKILYDVLKDQKADVRLVGNIGNPVLSEKKVTNSTVFVIEASSYQLEYSKLFKSNISLILNISPDHLERHKTINKYVSAKFKLVKNQSKKDFAILNTKNFYIKRELESKNYLPKVIKIEKDIDNNFLKKIDNKYFDTDGNKENLKFILKVAKILRLNKNSLLKTLQKFKGLKYRQEIIFNSKKLTIINDSKAT
;
A
#
# COMPACT_ATOMS: atom_id res chain seq x y z
N ASP A 1 -15.63 -18.15 10.11
CA ASP A 1 -15.68 -16.95 10.96
C ASP A 1 -16.75 -17.05 12.04
N ASP A 2 -17.89 -17.71 11.80
CA ASP A 2 -18.94 -17.89 12.83
C ASP A 2 -18.51 -18.77 14.00
N LYS A 3 -17.52 -19.63 13.84
CA LYS A 3 -16.99 -20.47 14.93
C LYS A 3 -16.23 -19.69 16.02
N ILE A 4 -15.72 -18.49 15.71
CA ILE A 4 -15.05 -17.64 16.70
C ILE A 4 -16.09 -17.00 17.62
N GLY A 5 -17.27 -16.66 17.12
CA GLY A 5 -18.36 -16.06 17.91
C GLY A 5 -18.94 -16.96 18.99
N THR A 6 -18.95 -18.28 18.79
CA THR A 6 -19.61 -19.23 19.69
C THR A 6 -18.80 -19.63 20.92
N ASN A 7 -17.49 -19.31 20.98
CA ASN A 7 -16.61 -19.73 22.07
C ASN A 7 -15.93 -18.57 22.84
N ASN A 8 -16.51 -17.37 22.80
CA ASN A 8 -15.97 -16.17 23.46
C ASN A 8 -15.60 -16.39 24.94
N LYS A 9 -16.42 -17.15 25.70
CA LYS A 9 -16.16 -17.47 27.11
C LYS A 9 -14.90 -18.32 27.32
N LYS A 10 -14.55 -19.21 26.38
CA LYS A 10 -13.32 -20.02 26.44
C LYS A 10 -12.09 -19.20 26.07
N ILE A 11 -12.20 -18.33 25.08
CA ILE A 11 -11.10 -17.46 24.61
C ILE A 11 -10.71 -16.46 25.70
N THR A 12 -11.68 -15.80 26.32
CA THR A 12 -11.43 -14.75 27.31
C THR A 12 -10.80 -15.26 28.62
N LYS A 13 -10.86 -16.56 28.88
CA LYS A 13 -10.25 -17.22 30.06
C LYS A 13 -8.82 -17.70 29.81
N LYS A 14 -8.33 -17.69 28.56
CA LYS A 14 -6.97 -18.16 28.21
C LYS A 14 -5.99 -16.99 28.20
N GLU A 15 -4.77 -17.26 28.56
CA GLU A 15 -3.62 -16.40 28.32
C GLU A 15 -3.03 -16.71 26.95
N PHE A 16 -2.64 -15.67 26.22
CA PHE A 16 -2.00 -15.76 24.92
C PHE A 16 -0.75 -14.89 24.92
N ASP A 17 0.31 -15.37 24.30
CA ASP A 17 1.51 -14.56 24.04
C ASP A 17 1.29 -13.59 22.90
N TYR A 18 0.59 -14.04 21.86
CA TYR A 18 0.28 -13.26 20.65
C TYR A 18 -1.19 -13.42 20.27
N ILE A 19 -1.78 -12.34 19.78
CA ILE A 19 -3.14 -12.29 19.27
C ILE A 19 -3.05 -11.69 17.87
N ILE A 20 -3.26 -12.50 16.83
CA ILE A 20 -3.25 -12.02 15.45
C ILE A 20 -4.67 -11.69 15.04
N ILE A 21 -4.90 -10.44 14.65
CA ILE A 21 -6.23 -9.99 14.22
C ILE A 21 -6.27 -9.74 12.71
N SER A 22 -7.39 -10.09 12.09
CA SER A 22 -7.67 -9.71 10.71
C SER A 22 -7.89 -8.20 10.59
N PRO A 23 -7.50 -7.56 9.49
CA PRO A 23 -7.68 -6.11 9.27
C PRO A 23 -9.13 -5.63 9.42
N GLY A 24 -10.11 -6.47 9.06
CA GLY A 24 -11.53 -6.18 9.19
C GLY A 24 -12.04 -6.07 10.64
N ILE A 25 -11.30 -6.60 11.62
CA ILE A 25 -11.74 -6.57 13.03
C ILE A 25 -11.58 -5.16 13.60
N ASP A 26 -12.70 -4.54 13.99
CA ASP A 26 -12.69 -3.35 14.82
C ASP A 26 -12.64 -3.75 16.30
N ILE A 27 -11.49 -3.53 16.92
CA ILE A 27 -11.29 -3.82 18.36
C ILE A 27 -12.34 -3.10 19.23
N ASN A 28 -12.88 -1.97 18.78
CA ASN A 28 -13.84 -1.19 19.56
C ASN A 28 -15.27 -1.72 19.47
N GLN A 29 -15.61 -2.45 18.40
CA GLN A 29 -17.01 -2.83 18.10
C GLN A 29 -17.26 -4.35 18.05
N CYS A 30 -16.21 -5.17 18.07
CA CYS A 30 -16.38 -6.63 18.01
C CYS A 30 -16.79 -7.23 19.35
N ASN A 31 -17.33 -8.44 19.30
CA ASN A 31 -17.78 -9.20 20.50
C ASN A 31 -16.66 -9.45 21.52
N LEU A 32 -15.38 -9.40 21.09
CA LEU A 32 -14.22 -9.56 21.96
C LEU A 32 -13.60 -8.22 22.39
N SER A 33 -14.28 -7.09 22.21
CA SER A 33 -13.75 -5.74 22.43
C SER A 33 -13.08 -5.58 23.81
N LYS A 34 -13.74 -5.99 24.89
CA LYS A 34 -13.18 -5.90 26.27
C LYS A 34 -11.89 -6.70 26.42
N PHE A 35 -11.85 -7.92 25.86
CA PHE A 35 -10.68 -8.79 25.91
C PHE A 35 -9.52 -8.20 25.08
N LEU A 36 -9.78 -7.77 23.84
CA LEU A 36 -8.76 -7.21 22.95
C LEU A 36 -8.19 -5.90 23.51
N LYS A 37 -9.03 -5.03 24.07
CA LYS A 37 -8.56 -3.78 24.70
C LYS A 37 -7.63 -4.04 25.89
N LYS A 38 -7.91 -5.05 26.71
CA LYS A 38 -7.05 -5.46 27.82
C LYS A 38 -5.71 -6.03 27.34
N ASN A 39 -5.68 -6.62 26.15
CA ASN A 39 -4.51 -7.29 25.57
C ASN A 39 -3.86 -6.52 24.39
N LEU A 40 -4.04 -5.20 24.27
CA LEU A 40 -3.53 -4.39 23.16
C LEU A 40 -2.04 -4.61 22.87
N ARG A 41 -1.22 -4.83 23.90
CA ARG A 41 0.23 -5.06 23.75
C ARG A 41 0.55 -6.38 23.06
N LYS A 42 -0.35 -7.36 23.13
CA LYS A 42 -0.21 -8.71 22.54
C LYS A 42 -0.82 -8.80 21.12
N ILE A 43 -1.47 -7.72 20.65
CA ILE A 43 -2.12 -7.70 19.33
C ILE A 43 -1.10 -7.39 18.24
N TYR A 44 -1.14 -8.19 17.19
CA TYR A 44 -0.36 -8.08 15.94
C TYR A 44 -1.27 -8.29 14.74
N THR A 45 -0.74 -8.00 13.55
CA THR A 45 -1.44 -8.17 12.28
C THR A 45 -0.74 -9.20 11.39
N ASP A 46 -1.38 -9.57 10.30
CA ASP A 46 -0.78 -10.39 9.23
C ASP A 46 0.52 -9.77 8.69
N LEU A 47 0.58 -8.44 8.59
CA LEU A 47 1.78 -7.72 8.18
C LEU A 47 2.95 -7.88 9.17
N ASP A 48 2.67 -7.94 10.47
CA ASP A 48 3.71 -8.14 11.48
C ASP A 48 4.28 -9.57 11.41
N VAL A 49 3.40 -10.58 11.24
CA VAL A 49 3.81 -11.97 11.04
C VAL A 49 4.62 -12.11 9.75
N PHE A 50 4.15 -11.51 8.67
CA PHE A 50 4.84 -11.47 7.39
C PHE A 50 6.23 -10.82 7.52
N TYR A 51 6.33 -9.68 8.19
CA TYR A 51 7.59 -8.99 8.39
C TYR A 51 8.59 -9.84 9.16
N ASN A 52 8.17 -10.47 10.24
CA ASN A 52 9.03 -11.32 11.05
C ASN A 52 9.58 -12.52 10.23
N HIS A 53 8.75 -13.08 9.35
CA HIS A 53 9.16 -14.22 8.50
C HIS A 53 10.07 -13.80 7.35
N TYR A 54 9.83 -12.62 6.75
CA TYR A 54 10.54 -12.10 5.58
C TYR A 54 11.32 -10.82 5.88
N GLU A 55 11.92 -10.69 7.07
CA GLU A 55 12.61 -9.47 7.49
C GLU A 55 13.68 -9.02 6.49
N LYS A 56 14.48 -9.97 5.99
CA LYS A 56 15.62 -9.71 5.08
C LYS A 56 15.20 -9.33 3.66
N ASN A 57 13.99 -9.64 3.25
CA ASN A 57 13.50 -9.37 1.91
C ASN A 57 13.21 -7.89 1.69
N ASN A 58 13.48 -7.39 0.49
CA ASN A 58 13.11 -6.04 0.10
C ASN A 58 11.60 -5.88 -0.05
N LYS A 59 11.05 -4.83 0.54
CA LYS A 59 9.63 -4.50 0.56
C LYS A 59 9.40 -3.10 0.02
N ILE A 60 8.55 -2.98 -0.99
CA ILE A 60 8.03 -1.71 -1.53
C ILE A 60 6.57 -1.68 -1.16
N THR A 61 6.18 -0.81 -0.24
CA THR A 61 4.81 -0.78 0.27
C THR A 61 4.09 0.50 -0.12
N ILE A 62 2.90 0.33 -0.67
CA ILE A 62 2.07 1.40 -1.19
C ILE A 62 0.82 1.54 -0.31
N THR A 63 0.58 2.75 0.19
CA THR A 63 -0.67 3.14 0.83
C THR A 63 -1.14 4.49 0.31
N GLY A 64 -2.36 4.85 0.64
CA GLY A 64 -3.01 6.09 0.19
C GLY A 64 -4.53 5.94 0.25
N THR A 65 -5.28 6.97 -0.03
CA THR A 65 -6.72 6.85 -0.25
C THR A 65 -6.97 6.27 -1.64
N ASN A 66 -6.41 6.86 -2.68
CA ASN A 66 -6.59 6.47 -4.08
C ASN A 66 -5.26 6.05 -4.74
N GLY A 67 -5.33 5.30 -5.84
CA GLY A 67 -4.19 4.95 -6.68
C GLY A 67 -3.33 3.77 -6.21
N LYS A 68 -3.57 3.20 -5.02
CA LYS A 68 -2.77 2.12 -4.43
C LYS A 68 -2.59 0.92 -5.37
N SER A 69 -3.68 0.31 -5.79
CA SER A 69 -3.67 -0.91 -6.61
C SER A 69 -3.01 -0.69 -7.96
N THR A 70 -3.29 0.44 -8.61
CA THR A 70 -2.67 0.84 -9.88
C THR A 70 -1.15 0.97 -9.73
N THR A 71 -0.69 1.72 -8.72
CA THR A 71 0.73 1.93 -8.46
C THR A 71 1.43 0.61 -8.14
N ALA A 72 0.83 -0.22 -7.28
CA ALA A 72 1.38 -1.53 -6.92
C ALA A 72 1.50 -2.46 -8.13
N LYS A 73 0.45 -2.53 -8.96
CA LYS A 73 0.47 -3.37 -10.16
C LYS A 73 1.52 -2.92 -11.18
N ILE A 74 1.62 -1.61 -11.45
CA ILE A 74 2.63 -1.10 -12.38
C ILE A 74 4.04 -1.38 -11.86
N LEU A 75 4.31 -1.15 -10.57
CA LEU A 75 5.61 -1.46 -9.98
C LEU A 75 5.95 -2.95 -10.06
N TYR A 76 4.96 -3.82 -9.81
CA TYR A 76 5.12 -5.26 -9.98
C TYR A 76 5.47 -5.62 -11.43
N ASP A 77 4.73 -5.08 -12.41
CA ASP A 77 4.96 -5.36 -13.82
C ASP A 77 6.35 -4.85 -14.28
N VAL A 78 6.73 -3.64 -13.87
CA VAL A 78 8.04 -3.06 -14.17
C VAL A 78 9.18 -3.92 -13.62
N LEU A 79 9.06 -4.43 -12.40
CA LEU A 79 10.08 -5.29 -11.80
C LEU A 79 10.11 -6.67 -12.47
N LYS A 80 8.95 -7.23 -12.78
CA LYS A 80 8.81 -8.51 -13.47
C LYS A 80 9.41 -8.47 -14.88
N ASP A 81 9.14 -7.43 -15.65
CA ASP A 81 9.68 -7.26 -17.00
C ASP A 81 11.21 -7.08 -16.99
N GLN A 82 11.77 -6.66 -15.87
CA GLN A 82 13.21 -6.61 -15.62
C GLN A 82 13.78 -7.90 -14.99
N LYS A 83 13.00 -8.99 -15.01
CA LYS A 83 13.38 -10.33 -14.53
C LYS A 83 13.69 -10.39 -13.03
N ALA A 84 13.17 -9.47 -12.22
CA ALA A 84 13.27 -9.58 -10.78
C ALA A 84 12.34 -10.69 -10.26
N ASP A 85 12.78 -11.41 -9.24
CA ASP A 85 11.91 -12.30 -8.46
C ASP A 85 11.00 -11.42 -7.59
N VAL A 86 9.81 -11.11 -8.07
CA VAL A 86 8.88 -10.16 -7.45
C VAL A 86 7.54 -10.82 -7.13
N ARG A 87 6.96 -10.44 -6.00
CA ARG A 87 5.61 -10.85 -5.57
C ARG A 87 4.74 -9.62 -5.36
N LEU A 88 3.50 -9.68 -5.85
CA LEU A 88 2.47 -8.69 -5.59
C LEU A 88 1.54 -9.23 -4.52
N VAL A 89 1.51 -8.61 -3.36
CA VAL A 89 0.80 -9.11 -2.19
C VAL A 89 0.06 -8.02 -1.40
N GLY A 90 -0.81 -8.43 -0.52
CA GLY A 90 -1.55 -7.54 0.38
C GLY A 90 -3.00 -7.35 -0.02
N ASN A 91 -3.45 -6.09 -0.09
CA ASN A 91 -4.84 -5.75 -0.46
C ASN A 91 -5.14 -5.97 -1.96
N ILE A 92 -4.11 -6.19 -2.77
CA ILE A 92 -4.15 -6.66 -4.16
C ILE A 92 -3.12 -7.78 -4.33
N GLY A 93 -3.32 -8.65 -5.31
CA GLY A 93 -2.48 -9.84 -5.52
C GLY A 93 -2.82 -10.93 -4.53
N ASN A 94 -1.81 -11.63 -4.02
CA ASN A 94 -1.99 -12.70 -3.05
C ASN A 94 -2.01 -12.17 -1.60
N PRO A 95 -2.67 -12.84 -0.66
CA PRO A 95 -2.50 -12.54 0.76
C PRO A 95 -1.02 -12.62 1.16
N VAL A 96 -0.56 -11.72 2.04
CA VAL A 96 0.87 -11.61 2.40
C VAL A 96 1.47 -12.90 2.94
N LEU A 97 0.68 -13.74 3.61
CA LEU A 97 1.13 -15.00 4.20
C LEU A 97 0.96 -16.22 3.29
N SER A 98 0.49 -16.07 2.04
CA SER A 98 0.23 -17.18 1.13
C SER A 98 1.39 -17.50 0.18
N GLU A 99 2.42 -16.66 0.14
CA GLU A 99 3.54 -16.81 -0.79
C GLU A 99 4.40 -18.03 -0.47
N LYS A 100 4.78 -18.75 -1.53
CA LYS A 100 5.63 -19.94 -1.47
C LYS A 100 6.88 -19.73 -2.31
N LYS A 101 7.91 -20.54 -2.06
CA LYS A 101 9.18 -20.51 -2.81
C LYS A 101 9.82 -19.11 -2.84
N VAL A 102 9.81 -18.43 -1.70
CA VAL A 102 10.45 -17.13 -1.52
C VAL A 102 11.94 -17.34 -1.28
N THR A 103 12.76 -16.57 -1.99
CA THR A 103 14.22 -16.55 -1.84
C THR A 103 14.67 -15.24 -1.18
N ASN A 104 15.94 -15.15 -0.79
CA ASN A 104 16.50 -13.92 -0.22
C ASN A 104 16.49 -12.73 -1.22
N SER A 105 16.43 -13.00 -2.53
CA SER A 105 16.37 -12.01 -3.59
C SER A 105 14.94 -11.58 -3.94
N THR A 106 13.92 -12.26 -3.42
CA THR A 106 12.52 -11.93 -3.68
C THR A 106 12.19 -10.52 -3.17
N VAL A 107 11.61 -9.71 -4.04
CA VAL A 107 11.10 -8.36 -3.74
C VAL A 107 9.59 -8.42 -3.58
N PHE A 108 9.07 -7.87 -2.49
CA PHE A 108 7.64 -7.77 -2.28
C PHE A 108 7.13 -6.37 -2.63
N VAL A 109 6.17 -6.28 -3.55
CA VAL A 109 5.35 -5.10 -3.79
C VAL A 109 4.05 -5.29 -3.03
N ILE A 110 3.80 -4.46 -2.04
CA ILE A 110 2.74 -4.65 -1.05
C ILE A 110 1.75 -3.50 -1.13
N GLU A 111 0.50 -3.79 -1.42
CA GLU A 111 -0.57 -2.82 -1.18
C GLU A 111 -1.05 -2.95 0.26
N ALA A 112 -0.94 -1.88 1.06
CA ALA A 112 -1.39 -1.86 2.44
C ALA A 112 -2.54 -0.87 2.65
N SER A 113 -3.67 -1.36 3.17
CA SER A 113 -4.79 -0.53 3.61
C SER A 113 -4.50 0.13 4.97
N SER A 114 -5.28 1.17 5.31
CA SER A 114 -5.20 1.77 6.64
C SER A 114 -5.59 0.79 7.75
N TYR A 115 -6.48 -0.16 7.47
CA TYR A 115 -6.91 -1.20 8.41
C TYR A 115 -5.78 -2.18 8.74
N GLN A 116 -5.02 -2.62 7.71
CA GLN A 116 -3.85 -3.47 7.93
C GLN A 116 -2.75 -2.76 8.74
N LEU A 117 -2.57 -1.47 8.51
CA LEU A 117 -1.56 -0.68 9.21
C LEU A 117 -1.99 -0.26 10.63
N GLU A 118 -3.29 -0.17 10.92
CA GLU A 118 -3.82 0.41 12.17
C GLU A 118 -3.26 -0.26 13.44
N TYR A 119 -3.16 -1.57 13.45
CA TYR A 119 -2.66 -2.32 14.61
C TYR A 119 -1.29 -2.95 14.37
N SER A 120 -0.69 -2.74 13.20
CA SER A 120 0.67 -3.21 12.92
C SER A 120 1.69 -2.48 13.79
N LYS A 121 2.66 -3.22 14.31
CA LYS A 121 3.70 -2.72 15.22
C LYS A 121 5.11 -2.94 14.69
N LEU A 122 5.35 -4.09 14.08
CA LEU A 122 6.68 -4.53 13.66
C LEU A 122 6.93 -4.28 12.19
N PHE A 123 5.86 -4.23 11.37
CA PHE A 123 5.97 -4.15 9.93
C PHE A 123 6.80 -2.94 9.50
N LYS A 124 7.80 -3.21 8.70
CA LYS A 124 8.73 -2.24 8.14
C LYS A 124 8.91 -2.48 6.64
N SER A 125 8.99 -1.41 5.88
CA SER A 125 9.23 -1.41 4.44
C SER A 125 10.52 -0.68 4.10
N ASN A 126 11.27 -1.17 3.10
CA ASN A 126 12.49 -0.51 2.62
C ASN A 126 12.15 0.75 1.82
N ILE A 127 11.06 0.70 1.05
CA ILE A 127 10.54 1.85 0.30
C ILE A 127 9.04 1.96 0.61
N SER A 128 8.63 3.05 1.23
CA SER A 128 7.24 3.37 1.55
C SER A 128 6.71 4.45 0.61
N LEU A 129 5.48 4.27 0.11
CA LEU A 129 4.77 5.25 -0.70
C LEU A 129 3.47 5.63 0.00
N ILE A 130 3.27 6.93 0.28
CA ILE A 130 1.96 7.47 0.67
C ILE A 130 1.51 8.41 -0.45
N LEU A 131 0.59 7.92 -1.28
CA LEU A 131 0.20 8.57 -2.53
C LEU A 131 -0.60 9.85 -2.27
N ASN A 132 -1.63 9.74 -1.46
CA ASN A 132 -2.55 10.80 -1.09
C ASN A 132 -3.34 10.40 0.15
N ILE A 133 -3.90 11.39 0.82
CA ILE A 133 -4.85 11.21 1.92
C ILE A 133 -6.00 12.18 1.71
N SER A 134 -7.22 11.67 1.64
CA SER A 134 -8.48 12.39 1.69
C SER A 134 -9.40 11.71 2.71
N PRO A 135 -10.40 12.39 3.28
CA PRO A 135 -11.35 11.79 4.22
C PRO A 135 -11.97 10.52 3.63
N ASP A 136 -11.76 9.39 4.33
CA ASP A 136 -12.26 8.08 3.97
C ASP A 136 -12.23 7.17 5.21
N HIS A 137 -13.08 6.15 5.25
CA HIS A 137 -13.13 5.17 6.35
C HIS A 137 -13.26 5.81 7.76
N LEU A 138 -13.98 6.94 7.87
CA LEU A 138 -14.15 7.64 9.15
C LEU A 138 -15.07 6.90 10.13
N GLU A 139 -15.92 6.03 9.62
CA GLU A 139 -16.70 5.09 10.43
C GLU A 139 -15.80 4.19 11.30
N ARG A 140 -14.62 3.81 10.77
CA ARG A 140 -13.60 3.00 11.46
C ARG A 140 -12.64 3.88 12.27
N HIS A 141 -11.99 4.82 11.62
CA HIS A 141 -10.91 5.61 12.24
C HIS A 141 -11.41 6.75 13.13
N LYS A 142 -12.71 7.09 13.07
CA LYS A 142 -13.40 8.16 13.83
C LYS A 142 -12.95 9.58 13.45
N THR A 143 -11.68 9.80 13.17
CA THR A 143 -11.14 11.11 12.79
C THR A 143 -10.13 10.99 11.66
N ILE A 144 -10.01 12.05 10.85
CA ILE A 144 -8.99 12.12 9.80
C ILE A 144 -7.57 12.00 10.38
N ASN A 145 -7.30 12.54 11.56
CA ASN A 145 -5.98 12.44 12.19
C ASN A 145 -5.61 10.99 12.55
N LYS A 146 -6.57 10.17 13.00
CA LYS A 146 -6.35 8.74 13.25
C LYS A 146 -6.11 7.98 11.93
N TYR A 147 -6.83 8.34 10.87
CA TYR A 147 -6.62 7.76 9.54
C TYR A 147 -5.23 8.09 8.99
N VAL A 148 -4.79 9.36 9.09
CA VAL A 148 -3.42 9.79 8.75
C VAL A 148 -2.40 9.00 9.57
N SER A 149 -2.57 8.95 10.89
CA SER A 149 -1.66 8.25 11.81
C SER A 149 -1.55 6.75 11.48
N ALA A 150 -2.66 6.09 11.11
CA ALA A 150 -2.64 4.69 10.69
C ALA A 150 -1.76 4.48 9.45
N LYS A 151 -1.88 5.33 8.41
CA LYS A 151 -1.04 5.22 7.22
C LYS A 151 0.43 5.56 7.50
N PHE A 152 0.70 6.54 8.34
CA PHE A 152 2.05 6.95 8.69
C PHE A 152 2.80 5.97 9.60
N LYS A 153 2.14 4.94 10.16
CA LYS A 153 2.85 3.82 10.78
C LYS A 153 3.85 3.16 9.84
N LEU A 154 3.50 3.12 8.55
CA LEU A 154 4.41 2.63 7.51
C LEU A 154 5.75 3.38 7.47
N VAL A 155 5.72 4.70 7.69
CA VAL A 155 6.92 5.55 7.72
C VAL A 155 7.58 5.55 9.10
N LYS A 156 6.78 5.51 10.17
CA LYS A 156 7.25 5.54 11.56
C LYS A 156 8.20 4.39 11.89
N ASN A 157 7.94 3.21 11.33
CA ASN A 157 8.75 2.01 11.60
C ASN A 157 10.01 1.91 10.74
N GLN A 158 10.22 2.83 9.80
CA GLN A 158 11.40 2.86 8.94
C GLN A 158 12.64 3.41 9.67
N SER A 159 13.82 3.09 9.15
CA SER A 159 15.12 3.54 9.63
C SER A 159 15.77 4.54 8.65
N LYS A 160 16.92 5.12 9.02
CA LYS A 160 17.70 6.02 8.16
C LYS A 160 18.17 5.40 6.83
N LYS A 161 18.17 4.06 6.72
CA LYS A 161 18.53 3.33 5.49
C LYS A 161 17.38 3.25 4.49
N ASP A 162 16.15 3.44 4.95
CA ASP A 162 14.92 3.27 4.17
C ASP A 162 14.50 4.58 3.48
N PHE A 163 13.54 4.47 2.55
CA PHE A 163 13.03 5.61 1.80
C PHE A 163 11.53 5.77 2.02
N ALA A 164 11.09 7.00 2.25
CA ALA A 164 9.68 7.38 2.27
C ALA A 164 9.37 8.35 1.13
N ILE A 165 8.59 7.92 0.15
CA ILE A 165 8.16 8.75 -0.99
C ILE A 165 6.78 9.29 -0.69
N LEU A 166 6.64 10.61 -0.55
CA LEU A 166 5.47 11.27 0.00
C LEU A 166 5.00 12.42 -0.90
N ASN A 167 3.70 12.49 -1.15
CA ASN A 167 3.10 13.61 -1.87
C ASN A 167 2.89 14.82 -0.95
N THR A 168 3.84 15.73 -0.91
CA THR A 168 3.78 16.93 -0.05
C THR A 168 2.86 18.04 -0.58
N LYS A 169 2.29 17.89 -1.80
CA LYS A 169 1.18 18.73 -2.24
C LYS A 169 -0.13 18.39 -1.50
N ASN A 170 -0.23 17.19 -0.92
CA ASN A 170 -1.38 16.79 -0.12
C ASN A 170 -1.33 17.42 1.27
N PHE A 171 -2.37 18.14 1.64
CA PHE A 171 -2.47 18.89 2.91
C PHE A 171 -2.17 18.03 4.15
N TYR A 172 -2.78 16.87 4.25
CA TYR A 172 -2.65 16.00 5.44
C TYR A 172 -1.25 15.40 5.56
N ILE A 173 -0.63 15.03 4.43
CA ILE A 173 0.75 14.51 4.38
C ILE A 173 1.73 15.61 4.77
N LYS A 174 1.58 16.81 4.21
CA LYS A 174 2.42 17.96 4.52
C LYS A 174 2.36 18.29 6.01
N ARG A 175 1.15 18.45 6.56
CA ARG A 175 0.94 18.75 7.99
C ARG A 175 1.55 17.70 8.91
N GLU A 176 1.43 16.40 8.59
CA GLU A 176 2.02 15.33 9.39
C GLU A 176 3.54 15.39 9.39
N LEU A 177 4.16 15.69 8.25
CA LEU A 177 5.63 15.86 8.14
C LEU A 177 6.14 17.10 8.87
N GLU A 178 5.37 18.17 8.93
CA GLU A 178 5.73 19.41 9.66
C GLU A 178 5.60 19.22 11.18
N SER A 179 4.69 18.34 11.61
CA SER A 179 4.43 18.10 13.04
C SER A 179 5.29 17.02 13.68
N LYS A 180 5.98 16.18 12.88
CA LYS A 180 6.75 15.03 13.38
C LYS A 180 8.03 14.81 12.58
N ASN A 181 9.05 14.36 13.28
CA ASN A 181 10.31 13.92 12.67
C ASN A 181 10.26 12.42 12.36
N TYR A 182 10.63 12.06 11.14
CA TYR A 182 10.71 10.68 10.67
C TYR A 182 12.15 10.34 10.29
N LEU A 183 12.54 9.09 10.56
CA LEU A 183 13.93 8.64 10.37
C LEU A 183 14.33 8.37 8.90
N PRO A 184 13.44 7.85 8.02
CA PRO A 184 13.84 7.48 6.66
C PRO A 184 14.23 8.70 5.82
N LYS A 185 14.88 8.42 4.70
CA LYS A 185 15.14 9.43 3.67
C LYS A 185 13.83 9.82 3.00
N VAL A 186 13.30 10.99 3.33
CA VAL A 186 12.04 11.49 2.75
C VAL A 186 12.29 12.05 1.34
N ILE A 187 11.58 11.49 0.36
CA ILE A 187 11.56 11.96 -1.03
C ILE A 187 10.20 12.57 -1.31
N LYS A 188 10.18 13.86 -1.55
CA LYS A 188 8.95 14.62 -1.80
C LYS A 188 8.56 14.54 -3.27
N ILE A 189 7.26 14.34 -3.53
CA ILE A 189 6.65 14.48 -4.84
C ILE A 189 6.16 15.91 -5.01
N GLU A 190 6.92 16.74 -5.71
CA GLU A 190 6.64 18.17 -5.90
C GLU A 190 6.58 18.55 -7.38
N LYS A 191 7.50 18.00 -8.18
CA LYS A 191 7.64 18.37 -9.60
C LYS A 191 6.72 17.51 -10.48
N ASP A 192 6.25 18.13 -11.55
CA ASP A 192 5.51 17.42 -12.57
C ASP A 192 6.46 16.57 -13.47
N ILE A 193 5.87 15.64 -14.18
CA ILE A 193 6.61 14.78 -15.11
C ILE A 193 6.94 15.61 -16.36
N ASP A 194 8.15 15.44 -16.87
CA ASP A 194 8.54 16.03 -18.14
C ASP A 194 7.58 15.58 -19.25
N ASN A 195 7.03 16.56 -19.99
CA ASN A 195 6.10 16.32 -21.08
C ASN A 195 6.72 15.46 -22.20
N ASN A 196 8.02 15.58 -22.44
CA ASN A 196 8.71 14.74 -23.42
C ASN A 196 8.74 13.27 -22.98
N PHE A 197 8.82 13.02 -21.66
CA PHE A 197 8.72 11.66 -21.15
C PHE A 197 7.31 11.10 -21.27
N LEU A 198 6.29 11.90 -20.97
CA LEU A 198 4.87 11.49 -21.17
C LEU A 198 4.58 11.17 -22.64
N LYS A 199 5.05 12.00 -23.59
CA LYS A 199 4.94 11.73 -25.02
C LYS A 199 5.61 10.42 -25.43
N LYS A 200 6.75 10.06 -24.81
CA LYS A 200 7.42 8.78 -25.08
C LYS A 200 6.65 7.56 -24.56
N ILE A 201 5.89 7.72 -23.46
CA ILE A 201 5.04 6.64 -22.96
C ILE A 201 3.92 6.34 -23.95
N ASP A 202 3.36 7.36 -24.61
CA ASP A 202 2.30 7.25 -25.62
C ASP A 202 1.20 6.25 -25.21
N ASN A 203 0.66 6.44 -24.01
CA ASN A 203 -0.38 5.58 -23.46
C ASN A 203 -1.43 6.44 -22.74
N LYS A 204 -2.62 6.51 -23.33
CA LYS A 204 -3.77 7.28 -22.85
C LYS A 204 -4.16 6.99 -21.42
N TYR A 205 -3.81 5.83 -20.88
CA TYR A 205 -4.04 5.50 -19.48
C TYR A 205 -3.40 6.52 -18.52
N PHE A 206 -2.27 7.13 -18.92
CA PHE A 206 -1.56 8.12 -18.11
C PHE A 206 -1.96 9.58 -18.41
N ASP A 207 -3.01 9.82 -19.19
CA ASP A 207 -3.46 11.18 -19.50
C ASP A 207 -4.24 11.82 -18.34
N THR A 208 -4.84 11.03 -17.47
CA THR A 208 -5.56 11.53 -16.29
C THR A 208 -4.61 12.01 -15.20
N ASP A 209 -4.99 13.06 -14.47
CA ASP A 209 -4.15 13.63 -13.41
C ASP A 209 -3.83 12.62 -12.31
N GLY A 210 -4.79 11.78 -11.91
CA GLY A 210 -4.58 10.74 -10.93
C GLY A 210 -3.52 9.72 -11.35
N ASN A 211 -3.53 9.30 -12.62
CA ASN A 211 -2.54 8.36 -13.14
C ASN A 211 -1.17 9.01 -13.37
N LYS A 212 -1.12 10.29 -13.74
CA LYS A 212 0.13 11.08 -13.76
C LYS A 212 0.73 11.19 -12.36
N GLU A 213 -0.09 11.44 -11.34
CA GLU A 213 0.40 11.46 -9.94
C GLU A 213 0.96 10.09 -9.53
N ASN A 214 0.26 8.99 -9.81
CA ASN A 214 0.77 7.65 -9.54
C ASN A 214 2.10 7.38 -10.25
N LEU A 215 2.24 7.83 -11.51
CA LEU A 215 3.45 7.66 -12.30
C LEU A 215 4.66 8.36 -11.67
N LYS A 216 4.48 9.51 -11.02
CA LYS A 216 5.58 10.21 -10.31
C LYS A 216 6.22 9.32 -9.25
N PHE A 217 5.42 8.57 -8.50
CA PHE A 217 5.92 7.63 -7.49
C PHE A 217 6.69 6.47 -8.13
N ILE A 218 6.15 5.90 -9.21
CA ILE A 218 6.79 4.82 -9.96
C ILE A 218 8.17 5.25 -10.45
N LEU A 219 8.29 6.45 -11.03
CA LEU A 219 9.56 7.00 -11.51
C LEU A 219 10.56 7.21 -10.36
N LYS A 220 10.11 7.63 -9.18
CA LYS A 220 10.99 7.76 -8.01
C LYS A 220 11.50 6.40 -7.52
N VAL A 221 10.63 5.38 -7.45
CA VAL A 221 11.04 4.00 -7.12
C VAL A 221 12.03 3.48 -8.16
N ALA A 222 11.74 3.66 -9.45
CA ALA A 222 12.63 3.25 -10.54
C ALA A 222 14.03 3.88 -10.43
N LYS A 223 14.10 5.17 -10.04
CA LYS A 223 15.37 5.87 -9.78
C LYS A 223 16.12 5.30 -8.58
N ILE A 224 15.44 5.04 -7.46
CA ILE A 224 16.06 4.46 -6.24
C ILE A 224 16.64 3.08 -6.56
N LEU A 225 15.90 2.25 -7.27
CA LEU A 225 16.31 0.89 -7.64
C LEU A 225 17.22 0.82 -8.88
N ARG A 226 17.54 1.97 -9.50
CA ARG A 226 18.35 2.06 -10.71
C ARG A 226 17.84 1.19 -11.86
N LEU A 227 16.52 1.14 -12.05
CA LEU A 227 15.88 0.30 -13.05
C LEU A 227 16.23 0.75 -14.47
N ASN A 228 16.27 -0.19 -15.42
CA ASN A 228 16.50 0.11 -16.82
C ASN A 228 15.37 0.95 -17.41
N LYS A 229 15.72 2.12 -17.93
CA LYS A 229 14.76 3.12 -18.43
C LYS A 229 13.98 2.64 -19.66
N ASN A 230 14.62 1.89 -20.57
CA ASN A 230 13.97 1.39 -21.78
C ASN A 230 12.96 0.29 -21.45
N SER A 231 13.29 -0.61 -20.52
CA SER A 231 12.36 -1.63 -20.03
C SER A 231 11.18 -1.00 -19.30
N LEU A 232 11.44 -0.02 -18.42
CA LEU A 232 10.40 0.75 -17.75
C LEU A 232 9.43 1.39 -18.76
N LEU A 233 9.96 2.08 -19.77
CA LEU A 233 9.16 2.73 -20.81
C LEU A 233 8.27 1.71 -21.54
N LYS A 234 8.84 0.56 -21.96
CA LYS A 234 8.08 -0.51 -22.63
C LYS A 234 6.94 -1.05 -21.77
N THR A 235 7.16 -1.23 -20.45
CA THR A 235 6.10 -1.68 -19.54
C THR A 235 4.98 -0.65 -19.44
N LEU A 236 5.33 0.65 -19.31
CA LEU A 236 4.35 1.74 -19.23
C LEU A 236 3.54 1.87 -20.52
N GLN A 237 4.17 1.73 -21.69
CA GLN A 237 3.48 1.73 -23.01
C GLN A 237 2.43 0.62 -23.12
N LYS A 238 2.70 -0.56 -22.57
CA LYS A 238 1.85 -1.74 -22.67
C LYS A 238 0.78 -1.82 -21.56
N PHE A 239 0.85 -0.97 -20.55
CA PHE A 239 -0.05 -1.06 -19.40
C PHE A 239 -1.50 -0.72 -19.79
N LYS A 240 -2.43 -1.65 -19.52
CA LYS A 240 -3.85 -1.54 -19.90
C LYS A 240 -4.79 -1.20 -18.74
N GLY A 241 -4.24 -0.86 -17.57
CA GLY A 241 -5.05 -0.63 -16.38
C GLY A 241 -5.36 -1.91 -15.60
N LEU A 242 -6.22 -1.77 -14.61
CA LEU A 242 -6.72 -2.86 -13.78
C LEU A 242 -8.18 -3.13 -14.14
N LYS A 243 -8.57 -4.41 -14.14
CA LYS A 243 -9.99 -4.79 -14.25
C LYS A 243 -10.82 -4.11 -13.16
N TYR A 244 -11.96 -3.59 -13.54
CA TYR A 244 -12.92 -2.92 -12.65
C TYR A 244 -12.42 -1.60 -12.03
N ARG A 245 -11.33 -1.00 -12.54
CA ARG A 245 -10.80 0.32 -12.12
C ARG A 245 -10.55 1.17 -13.35
N GLN A 246 -11.51 2.03 -13.67
CA GLN A 246 -11.51 2.86 -14.88
C GLN A 246 -11.19 2.03 -16.15
N GLU A 247 -11.68 0.79 -16.15
CA GLU A 247 -11.47 -0.15 -17.25
C GLU A 247 -12.34 0.24 -18.44
N ILE A 248 -11.72 0.59 -19.57
CA ILE A 248 -12.44 0.85 -20.80
C ILE A 248 -12.87 -0.49 -21.37
N ILE A 249 -14.18 -0.82 -21.27
CA ILE A 249 -14.77 -2.06 -21.78
C ILE A 249 -15.28 -1.92 -23.22
N PHE A 250 -15.56 -0.68 -23.65
CA PHE A 250 -15.95 -0.35 -25.02
C PHE A 250 -15.48 1.06 -25.35
N ASN A 251 -14.99 1.24 -26.58
CA ASN A 251 -14.59 2.56 -27.06
C ASN A 251 -14.89 2.70 -28.56
N SER A 252 -15.65 3.72 -28.91
CA SER A 252 -15.94 4.12 -30.28
C SER A 252 -15.79 5.64 -30.43
N LYS A 253 -15.94 6.15 -31.67
CA LYS A 253 -15.94 7.61 -31.91
C LYS A 253 -17.08 8.35 -31.18
N LYS A 254 -18.19 7.65 -30.83
CA LYS A 254 -19.40 8.25 -30.24
C LYS A 254 -19.63 7.87 -28.80
N LEU A 255 -19.04 6.76 -28.30
CA LEU A 255 -19.33 6.22 -26.99
C LEU A 255 -18.11 5.54 -26.38
N THR A 256 -17.78 5.90 -25.15
CA THR A 256 -16.82 5.17 -24.32
C THR A 256 -17.54 4.63 -23.08
N ILE A 257 -17.46 3.31 -22.84
CA ILE A 257 -17.99 2.66 -21.64
C ILE A 257 -16.85 2.29 -20.72
N ILE A 258 -16.90 2.79 -19.48
CA ILE A 258 -15.88 2.58 -18.46
C ILE A 258 -16.49 1.79 -17.31
N ASN A 259 -15.83 0.70 -16.92
CA ASN A 259 -16.14 -0.05 -15.73
C ASN A 259 -15.24 0.41 -14.58
N ASP A 260 -15.82 1.00 -13.54
CA ASP A 260 -15.12 1.43 -12.32
C ASP A 260 -15.82 0.90 -11.06
N SER A 261 -16.28 -0.35 -11.11
CA SER A 261 -17.06 -1.00 -10.04
C SER A 261 -16.24 -1.25 -8.75
N LYS A 262 -14.92 -1.05 -8.78
CA LYS A 262 -14.03 -1.08 -7.61
C LYS A 262 -13.58 0.31 -7.14
N ALA A 263 -14.18 1.37 -7.63
CA ALA A 263 -14.04 2.71 -7.05
C ALA A 263 -14.60 2.72 -5.63
N THR A 264 -13.96 3.47 -4.74
CA THR A 264 -14.40 3.73 -3.36
C THR A 264 -14.97 5.13 -3.27
#